data_01be8812e1e1e0ef4ea7d8b960f1f130
#
_entry.id   01be8812e1e1e0ef4ea7d8b960f1f130
#
_cell.length_a   1.000
_cell.length_b   1.000
_cell.length_c   1.000
_cell.angle_alpha   90.00
_cell.angle_beta   90.00
_cell.angle_gamma   90.00
#
_symmetry.space_group_name_H-M   'P 1'
#
loop_
_entity.id
_entity.type
_entity.pdbx_description
1 polymer ?
#
loop_
_entity_poly.entity_id
_entity_poly.type
_entity_poly.pdbx_seq_one_letter_code
_entity_poly.pdbx_strand_id
1 'polypeptide(L)'
;MLTIAVVDDDKFVRDALEDLIASLGHRVRTFQSADEFVNSGEFAQRSCLITDLQMPGMSGLDLQQHLLANGNNTPVIFLTAFPEERTRSLALCNGAMGFLEKPFEEADLTRHLKFALRVTNDRVRQKQQS
;
A
#
# COMPACT_ATOMS: atom_id res chain seq x y z
N MET A 1 -0.44 14.40 -9.57
CA MET A 1 -1.43 13.35 -9.25
C MET A 1 -0.71 12.04 -9.02
N LEU A 2 -0.91 11.45 -7.88
CA LEU A 2 -0.26 10.19 -7.53
C LEU A 2 -1.18 9.01 -7.84
N THR A 3 -0.59 7.88 -8.20
CA THR A 3 -1.32 6.65 -8.44
C THR A 3 -1.18 5.76 -7.21
N ILE A 4 -2.29 5.27 -6.71
CA ILE A 4 -2.33 4.38 -5.54
C ILE A 4 -2.68 2.99 -6.04
N ALA A 5 -1.85 2.01 -5.67
CA ALA A 5 -2.09 0.62 -6.00
C ALA A 5 -2.77 -0.07 -4.83
N VAL A 6 -3.75 -0.90 -5.12
CA VAL A 6 -4.46 -1.70 -4.13
C VAL A 6 -4.31 -3.17 -4.50
N VAL A 7 -3.81 -3.97 -3.58
CA VAL A 7 -3.64 -5.41 -3.76
C VAL A 7 -4.44 -6.13 -2.68
N ASP A 8 -5.48 -6.84 -3.08
CA ASP A 8 -6.32 -7.60 -2.16
C ASP A 8 -7.06 -8.68 -2.97
N ASP A 9 -7.15 -9.88 -2.45
CA ASP A 9 -7.85 -10.97 -3.12
C ASP A 9 -9.37 -10.87 -2.97
N ASP A 10 -9.86 -10.02 -2.07
CA ASP A 10 -11.29 -9.80 -1.87
C ASP A 10 -11.79 -8.65 -2.75
N LYS A 11 -12.68 -8.99 -3.70
CA LYS A 11 -13.23 -8.01 -4.63
C LYS A 11 -14.01 -6.88 -3.92
N PHE A 12 -14.72 -7.20 -2.85
CA PHE A 12 -15.49 -6.19 -2.11
C PHE A 12 -14.57 -5.16 -1.47
N VAL A 13 -13.44 -5.60 -0.94
CA VAL A 13 -12.44 -4.70 -0.38
C VAL A 13 -11.82 -3.84 -1.48
N ARG A 14 -11.44 -4.44 -2.60
CA ARG A 14 -10.88 -3.69 -3.73
C ARG A 14 -11.83 -2.61 -4.22
N ASP A 15 -13.11 -2.94 -4.40
CA ASP A 15 -14.11 -1.99 -4.90
C ASP A 15 -14.32 -0.85 -3.91
N ALA A 16 -14.41 -1.14 -2.62
CA ALA A 16 -14.57 -0.12 -1.59
C ALA A 16 -13.38 0.84 -1.54
N LEU A 17 -12.17 0.31 -1.63
CA LEU A 17 -10.95 1.12 -1.63
C LEU A 17 -10.85 1.96 -2.89
N GLU A 18 -11.20 1.39 -4.04
CA GLU A 18 -11.19 2.12 -5.31
C GLU A 18 -12.12 3.33 -5.25
N ASP A 19 -13.34 3.13 -4.75
CA ASP A 19 -14.32 4.22 -4.63
C ASP A 19 -13.82 5.31 -3.68
N LEU A 20 -13.30 4.91 -2.52
CA LEU A 20 -12.80 5.86 -1.54
C LEU A 20 -11.62 6.67 -2.07
N ILE A 21 -10.65 6.01 -2.66
CA ILE A 21 -9.44 6.65 -3.18
C ILE A 21 -9.78 7.58 -4.34
N ALA A 22 -10.66 7.15 -5.23
CA ALA A 22 -11.12 7.99 -6.34
C ALA A 22 -11.84 9.24 -5.83
N SER A 23 -12.64 9.10 -4.76
CA SER A 23 -13.34 10.24 -4.16
C SER A 23 -12.38 11.27 -3.57
N LEU A 24 -11.17 10.86 -3.21
CA LEU A 24 -10.12 11.75 -2.72
C LEU A 24 -9.33 12.42 -3.84
N GLY A 25 -9.64 12.13 -5.09
CA GLY A 25 -9.01 12.76 -6.25
C GLY A 25 -7.75 12.08 -6.76
N HIS A 26 -7.47 10.85 -6.34
CA HIS A 26 -6.30 10.11 -6.77
C HIS A 26 -6.64 9.04 -7.79
N ARG A 27 -5.66 8.68 -8.60
CA ARG A 27 -5.77 7.52 -9.49
C ARG A 27 -5.59 6.26 -8.66
N VAL A 28 -6.34 5.21 -9.01
CA VAL A 28 -6.25 3.94 -8.31
C VAL A 28 -6.15 2.80 -9.32
N ARG A 29 -5.26 1.85 -9.03
CA ARG A 29 -5.11 0.61 -9.80
C ARG A 29 -5.28 -0.54 -8.82
N THR A 30 -6.14 -1.48 -9.16
CA THR A 30 -6.43 -2.62 -8.29
C THR A 30 -5.89 -3.91 -8.86
N PHE A 31 -5.44 -4.80 -7.98
CA PHE A 31 -4.85 -6.09 -8.34
C PHE A 31 -5.38 -7.16 -7.41
N GLN A 32 -5.61 -8.36 -7.93
CA GLN A 32 -6.15 -9.48 -7.17
C GLN A 32 -5.08 -10.20 -6.35
N SER A 33 -3.81 -10.05 -6.72
CA SER A 33 -2.71 -10.72 -6.05
C SER A 33 -1.43 -9.91 -6.14
N ALA A 34 -0.49 -10.22 -5.26
CA ALA A 34 0.83 -9.61 -5.30
C ALA A 34 1.56 -9.96 -6.59
N ASP A 35 1.41 -11.19 -7.08
CA ASP A 35 2.03 -11.62 -8.33
C ASP A 35 1.53 -10.80 -9.51
N GLU A 36 0.23 -10.53 -9.58
CA GLU A 36 -0.34 -9.70 -10.63
C GLU A 36 0.25 -8.29 -10.57
N PHE A 37 0.39 -7.72 -9.39
CA PHE A 37 0.98 -6.39 -9.21
C PHE A 37 2.45 -6.38 -9.66
N VAL A 38 3.24 -7.35 -9.23
CA VAL A 38 4.65 -7.45 -9.60
C VAL A 38 4.80 -7.58 -11.13
N ASN A 39 3.98 -8.45 -11.73
CA ASN A 39 4.06 -8.71 -13.17
C ASN A 39 3.55 -7.55 -14.02
N SER A 40 2.78 -6.63 -13.43
CA SER A 40 2.27 -5.46 -14.16
C SER A 40 3.39 -4.45 -14.48
N GLY A 41 4.49 -4.49 -13.75
CA GLY A 41 5.58 -3.54 -13.91
C GLY A 41 5.24 -2.11 -13.46
N GLU A 42 4.14 -1.94 -12.76
CA GLU A 42 3.68 -0.60 -12.34
C GLU A 42 4.27 -0.18 -11.01
N PHE A 43 5.60 -0.06 -10.97
CA PHE A 43 6.33 0.41 -9.79
C PHE A 43 6.71 1.88 -9.96
N ALA A 44 5.72 2.77 -9.96
CA ALA A 44 6.05 4.19 -9.95
C ALA A 44 6.56 4.58 -8.56
N GLN A 45 7.72 5.23 -8.49
CA GLN A 45 8.31 5.66 -7.21
C GLN A 45 7.41 6.63 -6.43
N ARG A 46 6.42 7.20 -7.07
CA ARG A 46 5.49 8.17 -6.45
C ARG A 46 4.17 7.55 -6.03
N SER A 47 4.06 6.24 -6.15
CA SER A 47 2.84 5.54 -5.77
C SER A 47 2.82 5.22 -4.29
N CYS A 48 1.62 5.00 -3.77
CA CYS A 48 1.41 4.39 -2.49
C CYS A 48 0.79 3.02 -2.74
N LEU A 49 1.19 2.03 -1.96
CA LEU A 49 0.65 0.68 -2.05
C LEU A 49 -0.18 0.37 -0.82
N ILE A 50 -1.43 -0.03 -1.04
CA ILE A 50 -2.29 -0.57 0.01
C ILE A 50 -2.44 -2.05 -0.29
N THR A 51 -2.00 -2.91 0.62
CA THR A 51 -2.03 -4.35 0.37
C THR A 51 -2.58 -5.13 1.56
N ASP A 52 -3.36 -6.16 1.25
CA ASP A 52 -3.72 -7.15 2.24
C ASP A 52 -2.46 -7.90 2.66
N LEU A 53 -2.38 -8.25 3.91
CA LEU A 53 -1.24 -8.98 4.46
C LEU A 53 -1.28 -10.46 4.09
N GLN A 54 -2.48 -11.04 4.09
CA GLN A 54 -2.69 -12.47 3.89
C GLN A 54 -3.42 -12.73 2.59
N MET A 55 -2.69 -13.30 1.63
CA MET A 55 -3.22 -13.64 0.30
C MET A 55 -2.65 -14.98 -0.14
N PRO A 56 -3.37 -15.73 -0.98
CA PRO A 56 -2.81 -16.93 -1.59
C PRO A 56 -1.56 -16.56 -2.42
N GLY A 57 -0.54 -17.40 -2.37
CA GLY A 57 0.72 -17.14 -3.05
C GLY A 57 1.58 -16.15 -2.28
N MET A 58 2.07 -15.11 -2.96
CA MET A 58 2.90 -14.09 -2.33
C MET A 58 2.07 -13.28 -1.32
N SER A 59 2.53 -13.21 -0.07
CA SER A 59 1.86 -12.43 0.97
C SER A 59 2.19 -10.94 0.84
N GLY A 60 1.48 -10.10 1.60
CA GLY A 60 1.80 -8.67 1.65
C GLY A 60 3.19 -8.40 2.18
N LEU A 61 3.66 -9.18 3.18
CA LEU A 61 5.03 -9.05 3.67
C LEU A 61 6.05 -9.43 2.62
N ASP A 62 5.80 -10.51 1.88
CA ASP A 62 6.68 -10.93 0.78
C ASP A 62 6.77 -9.84 -0.28
N LEU A 63 5.63 -9.22 -0.59
CA LEU A 63 5.59 -8.12 -1.54
C LEU A 63 6.42 -6.92 -1.05
N GLN A 64 6.29 -6.56 0.22
CA GLN A 64 7.09 -5.49 0.81
C GLN A 64 8.58 -5.78 0.68
N GLN A 65 9.00 -7.00 1.00
CA GLN A 65 10.40 -7.40 0.88
C GLN A 65 10.89 -7.38 -0.56
N HIS A 66 10.02 -7.78 -1.50
CA HIS A 66 10.33 -7.73 -2.93
C HIS A 66 10.60 -6.30 -3.39
N LEU A 67 9.76 -5.35 -2.97
CA LEU A 67 9.93 -3.95 -3.30
C LEU A 67 11.24 -3.40 -2.74
N LEU A 68 11.54 -3.69 -1.47
CA LEU A 68 12.77 -3.24 -0.83
C LEU A 68 14.01 -3.81 -1.52
N ALA A 69 13.97 -5.10 -1.88
CA ALA A 69 15.08 -5.76 -2.56
C ALA A 69 15.36 -5.14 -3.94
N ASN A 70 14.37 -4.52 -4.55
CA ASN A 70 14.51 -3.85 -5.84
C ASN A 70 14.73 -2.35 -5.71
N GLY A 71 15.05 -1.87 -4.51
CA GLY A 71 15.32 -0.45 -4.28
C GLY A 71 14.11 0.45 -4.37
N ASN A 72 12.91 -0.12 -4.26
CA ASN A 72 11.67 0.64 -4.38
C ASN A 72 11.21 1.09 -2.99
N ASN A 73 11.12 2.40 -2.79
CA ASN A 73 10.75 3.02 -1.52
C ASN A 73 9.27 3.42 -1.46
N THR A 74 8.43 2.80 -2.27
CA THR A 74 7.00 3.08 -2.26
C THR A 74 6.42 2.90 -0.85
N PRO A 75 5.70 3.90 -0.31
CA PRO A 75 5.04 3.75 0.98
C PRO A 75 4.00 2.63 0.94
N VAL A 76 3.99 1.78 1.96
CA VAL A 76 3.09 0.63 2.04
C VAL A 76 2.18 0.76 3.25
N ILE A 77 0.89 0.59 3.05
CA ILE A 77 -0.11 0.49 4.10
C ILE A 77 -0.67 -0.93 4.06
N PHE A 78 -0.60 -1.64 5.18
CA PHE A 78 -1.13 -3.00 5.27
C PHE A 78 -2.53 -3.03 5.84
N LEU A 79 -3.35 -3.93 5.29
CA LEU A 79 -4.67 -4.27 5.82
C LEU A 79 -4.67 -5.73 6.21
N THR A 80 -5.30 -6.08 7.34
CA THR A 80 -5.40 -7.48 7.75
C THR A 80 -6.66 -7.74 8.55
N ALA A 81 -7.28 -8.91 8.29
CA ALA A 81 -8.39 -9.41 9.11
C ALA A 81 -7.88 -10.13 10.36
N PHE A 82 -6.60 -10.52 10.38
CA PHE A 82 -6.00 -11.31 11.46
C PHE A 82 -4.72 -10.65 11.94
N PRO A 83 -4.83 -9.58 12.76
CA PRO A 83 -3.65 -8.87 13.22
C PRO A 83 -2.85 -9.71 14.20
N GLU A 84 -1.55 -9.82 13.95
CA GLU A 84 -0.58 -10.44 14.85
C GLU A 84 0.49 -9.41 15.17
N GLU A 85 0.83 -9.27 16.44
CA GLU A 85 1.80 -8.26 16.87
C GLU A 85 3.18 -8.48 16.23
N ARG A 86 3.61 -9.73 16.11
CA ARG A 86 4.89 -10.04 15.49
C ARG A 86 4.94 -9.60 14.03
N THR A 87 3.87 -9.87 13.29
CA THR A 87 3.76 -9.48 11.88
C THR A 87 3.71 -7.97 11.74
N ARG A 88 2.93 -7.31 12.60
CA ARG A 88 2.83 -5.86 12.63
C ARG A 88 4.19 -5.21 12.88
N SER A 89 4.92 -5.70 13.89
CA SER A 89 6.25 -5.20 14.22
C SER A 89 7.22 -5.35 13.06
N LEU A 90 7.19 -6.51 12.39
CA LEU A 90 8.06 -6.76 11.24
C LEU A 90 7.73 -5.82 10.08
N ALA A 91 6.44 -5.63 9.77
CA ALA A 91 6.02 -4.73 8.72
C ALA A 91 6.47 -3.29 8.98
N LEU A 92 6.30 -2.81 10.22
CA LEU A 92 6.71 -1.46 10.60
C LEU A 92 8.22 -1.30 10.60
N CYS A 93 8.97 -2.30 11.06
CA CYS A 93 10.43 -2.28 11.01
C CYS A 93 10.94 -2.19 9.57
N ASN A 94 10.23 -2.78 8.63
CA ASN A 94 10.57 -2.73 7.21
C ASN A 94 10.07 -1.46 6.52
N GLY A 95 9.52 -0.51 7.28
CA GLY A 95 9.16 0.80 6.76
C GLY A 95 7.70 1.00 6.37
N ALA A 96 6.80 0.11 6.79
CA ALA A 96 5.37 0.31 6.52
C ALA A 96 4.90 1.63 7.11
N MET A 97 4.07 2.35 6.36
CA MET A 97 3.52 3.65 6.76
C MET A 97 2.21 3.52 7.51
N GLY A 98 1.61 2.35 7.52
CA GLY A 98 0.38 2.10 8.24
C GLY A 98 0.07 0.63 8.32
N PHE A 99 -0.73 0.28 9.32
CA PHE A 99 -1.17 -1.09 9.54
C PHE A 99 -2.58 -1.02 10.12
N LEU A 100 -3.57 -1.45 9.36
CA LEU A 100 -4.98 -1.34 9.71
C LEU A 100 -5.64 -2.70 9.80
N GLU A 101 -6.48 -2.88 10.80
CA GLU A 101 -7.27 -4.09 10.98
C GLU A 101 -8.59 -3.97 10.20
N LYS A 102 -8.97 -5.04 9.52
CA LYS A 102 -10.29 -5.14 8.87
C LYS A 102 -11.35 -5.60 9.88
N PRO A 103 -12.57 -5.08 9.84
CA PRO A 103 -13.01 -3.95 9.00
C PRO A 103 -12.43 -2.63 9.51
N PHE A 104 -12.01 -1.77 8.58
CA PHE A 104 -11.45 -0.46 8.93
C PHE A 104 -12.48 0.64 8.69
N GLU A 105 -12.31 1.76 9.39
CA GLU A 105 -13.10 2.97 9.14
C GLU A 105 -12.44 3.80 8.05
N GLU A 106 -13.26 4.41 7.20
CA GLU A 106 -12.76 5.25 6.10
C GLU A 106 -11.86 6.38 6.61
N ALA A 107 -12.22 6.97 7.76
CA ALA A 107 -11.43 8.05 8.36
C ALA A 107 -10.03 7.59 8.71
N ASP A 108 -9.87 6.38 9.22
CA ASP A 108 -8.56 5.84 9.58
C ASP A 108 -7.70 5.59 8.34
N LEU A 109 -8.28 4.98 7.33
CA LEU A 109 -7.57 4.76 6.08
C LEU A 109 -7.16 6.09 5.43
N THR A 110 -8.07 7.04 5.39
CA THR A 110 -7.81 8.38 4.82
C THR A 110 -6.65 9.05 5.52
N ARG A 111 -6.59 8.96 6.85
CA ARG A 111 -5.50 9.55 7.63
C ARG A 111 -4.16 8.90 7.30
N HIS A 112 -4.11 7.58 7.22
CA HIS A 112 -2.90 6.86 6.86
C HIS A 112 -2.45 7.18 5.43
N LEU A 113 -3.42 7.25 4.52
CA LEU A 113 -3.14 7.56 3.13
C LEU A 113 -2.57 8.98 2.97
N LYS A 114 -3.16 9.96 3.63
CA LYS A 114 -2.66 11.34 3.61
C LYS A 114 -1.24 11.42 4.14
N PHE A 115 -0.93 10.69 5.21
CA PHE A 115 0.42 10.65 5.76
C PHE A 115 1.40 10.03 4.75
N ALA A 116 1.05 8.90 4.15
CA ALA A 116 1.92 8.23 3.18
C ALA A 116 2.18 9.11 1.95
N LEU A 117 1.16 9.79 1.46
CA LEU A 117 1.31 10.70 0.31
C LEU A 117 2.15 11.92 0.64
N ARG A 118 2.07 12.43 1.86
CA ARG A 118 2.93 13.53 2.31
C ARG A 118 4.39 13.11 2.32
N VAL A 119 4.70 11.93 2.83
CA VAL A 119 6.06 11.38 2.83
C VAL A 119 6.57 11.22 1.41
N THR A 120 5.74 10.73 0.50
CA THR A 120 6.11 10.59 -0.91
C THR A 120 6.46 11.95 -1.53
N ASN A 121 5.65 12.97 -1.28
CA ASN A 121 5.89 14.33 -1.80
C ASN A 121 7.19 14.90 -1.25
N ASP A 122 7.47 14.71 0.03
CA ASP A 122 8.71 15.20 0.65
C ASP A 122 9.94 14.51 0.03
N ARG A 123 9.86 13.20 -0.23
CA ARG A 123 10.94 12.48 -0.90
C ARG A 123 11.20 13.00 -2.31
N VAL A 124 10.15 13.30 -3.05
CA VAL A 124 10.27 13.88 -4.40
C VAL A 124 10.92 15.25 -4.34
N ARG A 125 10.53 16.11 -3.39
CA ARG A 125 11.15 17.42 -3.21
C ARG A 125 12.65 17.31 -2.91
N GLN A 126 13.04 16.39 -2.03
CA GLN A 126 14.45 16.18 -1.70
C GLN A 126 15.26 15.77 -2.92
N LYS A 127 14.73 14.90 -3.77
CA LYS A 127 15.40 14.50 -5.01
C LYS A 127 15.56 15.65 -5.99
N GLN A 128 14.59 16.57 -6.01
CA GLN A 128 14.66 17.73 -6.91
C GLN A 128 15.66 18.79 -6.43
N GLN A 129 15.97 18.81 -5.15
CA GLN A 129 16.89 19.78 -4.56
C GLN A 129 18.35 19.30 -4.58
N SER A 130 18.56 18.04 -4.82
CA SER A 130 19.89 17.47 -4.92
C SER A 130 20.28 17.30 -6.39
#